data_b5aadc7a539c3e94075d9ee4387e2508
#
_entry.id   b5aadc7a539c3e94075d9ee4387e2508
#
_cell.length_a   1.000
_cell.length_b   1.000
_cell.length_c   1.000
_cell.angle_alpha   90.00
_cell.angle_beta   90.00
_cell.angle_gamma   90.00
#
_symmetry.space_group_name_H-M   'P 1'
#
loop_
_entity.id
_entity.type
_entity.pdbx_description
1 polymer ?
#
loop_
_entity_poly.entity_id
_entity_poly.type
_entity_poly.pdbx_seq_one_letter_code
_entity_poly.pdbx_strand_id
1 'polypeptide(L)'
;MELTHATSTVVERLAAWICDVRYEDIPERVLEKARAQLVNVIASLHAGARTDAGRAVLAVARSRGGPAEHTVIPTGERLAMRDALLANAAFAMALDYDDYLYMGHTGHSAVLASLAIAEREGLSTRDMLVAIVVANEIGGRIGASCVLGPQNGQAWSFIHLAEGAAACAKLLGLTREQTAHALAIALYQPTFTLWPGFMGPTSKVLTAAVPTLTGIEAAELAKAGLTGALAIVEHPRKGFWASFTYVPLPAMMGGLGEAWVTDTLAFKRYPGCAYIDTTMDALFMALADARQALGRPLEEGDVASIRVEASLLTVEMDNLSSEHVNPHEPLSPVNVNFSIPYNVAIGILAGRHTGRELDQGFLDRNDRAIRGLAAKTTLVHDWSMSALVVQAFGSLGRASPIAALGPRELVRVIAGYRSQMGGAKKSSLGVGRLLGADGVGLAGRIARAVKARARGPSSSDLGGADFSRFQMAFPARITLTTRTGACFRARQDVPEGAPGQARYLEVVEEKLRTEAGEALGEPGVARALSAMRSVEDVTVSELVAQACWGLAAPPAR
;
A
#
# COMPACT_ATOMS: atom_id res chain seq x y z
N MET A 1 1.43 -38.05 13.22
CA MET A 1 2.21 -37.14 14.06
C MET A 1 1.18 -36.30 14.80
N GLU A 2 0.92 -36.70 16.03
CA GLU A 2 -0.05 -36.06 16.92
C GLU A 2 0.38 -34.61 17.16
N LEU A 3 -0.53 -33.68 16.99
CA LEU A 3 -0.35 -32.29 17.41
C LEU A 3 -0.28 -32.28 18.95
N THR A 4 0.91 -32.25 19.48
CA THR A 4 1.10 -32.09 20.93
C THR A 4 0.54 -30.71 21.32
N HIS A 5 -0.49 -30.70 22.12
CA HIS A 5 -1.21 -29.55 22.72
C HIS A 5 -0.33 -28.78 23.71
N ALA A 6 0.73 -28.10 23.27
CA ALA A 6 1.61 -27.36 24.18
C ALA A 6 1.99 -25.94 23.74
N THR A 7 1.62 -25.50 22.53
CA THR A 7 1.91 -24.12 22.09
C THR A 7 0.67 -23.51 21.42
N SER A 8 0.29 -22.28 21.85
CA SER A 8 -0.80 -21.52 21.23
C SER A 8 -0.54 -21.32 19.73
N THR A 9 -1.59 -21.42 18.91
CA THR A 9 -1.54 -21.21 17.46
C THR A 9 -1.22 -19.74 17.12
N VAL A 10 -0.92 -19.48 15.86
CA VAL A 10 -0.65 -18.10 15.38
C VAL A 10 -1.86 -17.21 15.67
N VAL A 11 -3.07 -17.63 15.28
CA VAL A 11 -4.28 -16.80 15.48
C VAL A 11 -4.62 -16.59 16.95
N GLU A 12 -4.35 -17.55 17.83
CA GLU A 12 -4.56 -17.38 19.28
C GLU A 12 -3.59 -16.36 19.90
N ARG A 13 -2.32 -16.35 19.46
CA ARG A 13 -1.36 -15.33 19.93
C ARG A 13 -1.73 -13.94 19.44
N LEU A 14 -2.11 -13.82 18.15
CA LEU A 14 -2.58 -12.55 17.60
C LEU A 14 -3.83 -12.05 18.32
N ALA A 15 -4.80 -12.95 18.57
CA ALA A 15 -6.03 -12.64 19.29
C ALA A 15 -5.80 -12.16 20.72
N ALA A 16 -4.88 -12.80 21.45
CA ALA A 16 -4.52 -12.37 22.80
C ALA A 16 -3.99 -10.92 22.77
N TRP A 17 -3.07 -10.59 21.87
CA TRP A 17 -2.54 -9.24 21.75
C TRP A 17 -3.60 -8.22 21.31
N ILE A 18 -4.47 -8.55 20.33
CA ILE A 18 -5.57 -7.68 19.89
C ILE A 18 -6.46 -7.29 21.08
N CYS A 19 -6.82 -8.26 21.93
CA CYS A 19 -7.68 -8.01 23.08
C CYS A 19 -7.00 -7.16 24.14
N ASP A 20 -5.71 -7.39 24.39
CA ASP A 20 -4.98 -6.81 25.51
C ASP A 20 -4.45 -5.39 25.23
N VAL A 21 -4.02 -5.09 24.00
CA VAL A 21 -3.42 -3.80 23.66
C VAL A 21 -4.40 -2.64 23.91
N ARG A 22 -3.91 -1.59 24.59
CA ARG A 22 -4.65 -0.37 24.91
C ARG A 22 -3.97 0.83 24.27
N TYR A 23 -4.65 1.97 24.25
CA TYR A 23 -4.12 3.22 23.71
C TYR A 23 -2.77 3.60 24.37
N GLU A 24 -2.68 3.44 25.70
CA GLU A 24 -1.51 3.77 26.51
C GLU A 24 -0.30 2.85 26.26
N ASP A 25 -0.51 1.68 25.68
CA ASP A 25 0.54 0.73 25.32
C ASP A 25 1.20 1.06 23.96
N ILE A 26 0.57 1.94 23.18
CA ILE A 26 1.04 2.29 21.83
C ILE A 26 1.98 3.50 21.89
N PRO A 27 3.22 3.37 21.39
CA PRO A 27 4.15 4.50 21.37
C PRO A 27 3.61 5.68 20.54
N GLU A 28 3.85 6.91 20.99
CA GLU A 28 3.36 8.13 20.31
C GLU A 28 3.76 8.19 18.84
N ARG A 29 4.98 7.79 18.48
CA ARG A 29 5.43 7.73 17.08
C ARG A 29 4.56 6.81 16.20
N VAL A 30 3.92 5.77 16.78
CA VAL A 30 3.03 4.84 16.07
C VAL A 30 1.63 5.46 15.93
N LEU A 31 1.15 6.12 16.99
CA LEU A 31 -0.10 6.89 16.95
C LEU A 31 -0.02 8.04 15.93
N GLU A 32 1.09 8.78 15.89
CA GLU A 32 1.33 9.83 14.89
C GLU A 32 1.20 9.29 13.45
N LYS A 33 1.76 8.12 13.18
CA LYS A 33 1.65 7.46 11.87
C LYS A 33 0.22 7.04 11.56
N ALA A 34 -0.53 6.55 12.54
CA ALA A 34 -1.93 6.19 12.37
C ALA A 34 -2.80 7.44 12.08
N ARG A 35 -2.54 8.58 12.74
CA ARG A 35 -3.19 9.86 12.42
C ARG A 35 -2.84 10.33 11.01
N ALA A 36 -1.57 10.25 10.62
CA ALA A 36 -1.15 10.60 9.26
C ALA A 36 -1.78 9.68 8.21
N GLN A 37 -1.90 8.37 8.50
CA GLN A 37 -2.57 7.41 7.62
C GLN A 37 -4.05 7.77 7.42
N LEU A 38 -4.73 8.19 8.47
CA LEU A 38 -6.11 8.68 8.38
C LEU A 38 -6.23 9.86 7.41
N VAL A 39 -5.36 10.88 7.55
CA VAL A 39 -5.31 12.03 6.63
C VAL A 39 -5.05 11.59 5.20
N ASN A 40 -4.08 10.70 5.02
CA ASN A 40 -3.68 10.18 3.72
C ASN A 40 -4.83 9.44 3.00
N VAL A 41 -5.55 8.59 3.75
CA VAL A 41 -6.71 7.85 3.21
C VAL A 41 -7.83 8.82 2.85
N ILE A 42 -8.17 9.78 3.70
CA ILE A 42 -9.20 10.79 3.40
C ILE A 42 -8.85 11.55 2.10
N ALA A 43 -7.60 11.95 1.90
CA ALA A 43 -7.17 12.57 0.65
C ALA A 43 -7.39 11.65 -0.57
N SER A 44 -7.08 10.35 -0.41
CA SER A 44 -7.31 9.36 -1.47
C SER A 44 -8.78 9.17 -1.80
N LEU A 45 -9.68 9.25 -0.80
CA LEU A 45 -11.13 9.19 -1.02
C LEU A 45 -11.61 10.34 -1.90
N HIS A 46 -11.14 11.56 -1.64
CA HIS A 46 -11.47 12.73 -2.45
C HIS A 46 -10.98 12.57 -3.90
N ALA A 47 -9.80 12.03 -4.10
CA ALA A 47 -9.26 11.75 -5.44
C ALA A 47 -10.08 10.67 -6.17
N GLY A 48 -10.33 9.53 -5.51
CA GLY A 48 -10.98 8.37 -6.11
C GLY A 48 -12.48 8.54 -6.37
N ALA A 49 -13.18 9.32 -5.56
CA ALA A 49 -14.61 9.61 -5.75
C ALA A 49 -14.89 10.33 -7.08
N ARG A 50 -13.91 11.04 -7.64
CA ARG A 50 -14.01 11.72 -8.93
C ARG A 50 -13.87 10.79 -10.14
N THR A 51 -13.36 9.56 -9.94
CA THR A 51 -13.15 8.61 -11.01
C THR A 51 -14.45 7.96 -11.49
N ASP A 52 -14.48 7.50 -12.74
CA ASP A 52 -15.62 6.74 -13.28
C ASP A 52 -15.88 5.45 -12.50
N ALA A 53 -14.82 4.76 -12.10
CA ALA A 53 -14.90 3.57 -11.28
C ALA A 53 -15.53 3.86 -9.90
N GLY A 54 -15.10 4.92 -9.23
CA GLY A 54 -15.67 5.36 -7.96
C GLY A 54 -17.16 5.69 -8.09
N ARG A 55 -17.52 6.47 -9.11
CA ARG A 55 -18.94 6.81 -9.41
C ARG A 55 -19.78 5.56 -9.66
N ALA A 56 -19.25 4.59 -10.40
CA ALA A 56 -19.98 3.35 -10.71
C ALA A 56 -20.28 2.54 -9.44
N VAL A 57 -19.29 2.39 -8.55
CA VAL A 57 -19.48 1.68 -7.28
C VAL A 57 -20.47 2.41 -6.37
N LEU A 58 -20.37 3.75 -6.28
CA LEU A 58 -21.29 4.55 -5.49
C LEU A 58 -22.73 4.44 -5.99
N ALA A 59 -22.94 4.43 -7.30
CA ALA A 59 -24.28 4.25 -7.89
C ALA A 59 -24.92 2.92 -7.46
N VAL A 60 -24.13 1.84 -7.43
CA VAL A 60 -24.59 0.53 -6.94
C VAL A 60 -24.86 0.56 -5.44
N ALA A 61 -23.97 1.16 -4.64
CA ALA A 61 -24.16 1.30 -3.19
C ALA A 61 -25.47 2.03 -2.86
N ARG A 62 -25.73 3.15 -3.53
CA ARG A 62 -26.98 3.93 -3.38
C ARG A 62 -28.25 3.13 -3.74
N SER A 63 -28.18 2.24 -4.72
CA SER A 63 -29.34 1.50 -5.21
C SER A 63 -29.85 0.42 -4.25
N ARG A 64 -29.06 0.01 -3.27
CA ARG A 64 -29.40 -1.10 -2.37
C ARG A 64 -30.30 -0.70 -1.21
N GLY A 65 -30.24 0.58 -0.78
CA GLY A 65 -31.00 1.06 0.39
C GLY A 65 -30.48 0.46 1.70
N GLY A 66 -31.21 0.68 2.79
CA GLY A 66 -30.85 0.16 4.11
C GLY A 66 -30.73 1.26 5.17
N PRO A 67 -30.33 0.90 6.42
CA PRO A 67 -30.19 1.88 7.50
C PRO A 67 -28.99 2.81 7.25
N ALA A 68 -29.12 4.07 7.69
CA ALA A 68 -28.09 5.10 7.52
C ALA A 68 -27.02 4.97 8.64
N GLU A 69 -26.09 4.03 8.51
CA GLU A 69 -25.15 3.65 9.56
C GLU A 69 -23.76 4.28 9.41
N HIS A 70 -23.29 4.45 8.17
CA HIS A 70 -21.94 4.94 7.89
C HIS A 70 -21.95 5.97 6.75
N THR A 71 -21.02 6.92 6.84
CA THR A 71 -20.91 8.04 5.91
C THR A 71 -20.02 7.69 4.72
N VAL A 72 -20.51 7.97 3.52
CA VAL A 72 -19.69 7.96 2.30
C VAL A 72 -18.89 9.26 2.26
N ILE A 73 -17.59 9.13 2.45
CA ILE A 73 -16.65 10.25 2.31
C ILE A 73 -16.24 10.30 0.82
N PRO A 74 -16.20 11.43 0.16
CA PRO A 74 -16.40 12.79 0.64
C PRO A 74 -17.83 13.35 0.50
N THR A 75 -18.80 12.57 0.05
CA THR A 75 -20.14 13.10 -0.30
C THR A 75 -20.99 13.48 0.91
N GLY A 76 -20.71 12.92 2.07
CA GLY A 76 -21.46 13.15 3.31
C GLY A 76 -22.78 12.40 3.41
N GLU A 77 -23.18 11.64 2.39
CA GLU A 77 -24.38 10.80 2.46
C GLU A 77 -24.16 9.59 3.36
N ARG A 78 -25.22 9.17 4.04
CA ARG A 78 -25.19 8.01 4.93
C ARG A 78 -25.92 6.84 4.28
N LEU A 79 -25.24 5.70 4.23
CA LEU A 79 -25.77 4.44 3.69
C LEU A 79 -25.64 3.33 4.74
N ALA A 80 -26.17 2.15 4.45
CA ALA A 80 -25.85 0.96 5.23
C ALA A 80 -24.31 0.79 5.28
N MET A 81 -23.78 0.41 6.45
CA MET A 81 -22.32 0.34 6.67
C MET A 81 -21.59 -0.44 5.57
N ARG A 82 -22.15 -1.58 5.15
CA ARG A 82 -21.58 -2.40 4.08
C ARG A 82 -21.44 -1.65 2.75
N ASP A 83 -22.44 -0.86 2.40
CA ASP A 83 -22.49 -0.16 1.11
C ASP A 83 -21.64 1.12 1.13
N ALA A 84 -21.67 1.87 2.24
CA ALA A 84 -20.79 3.03 2.42
C ALA A 84 -19.32 2.62 2.45
N LEU A 85 -18.98 1.54 3.17
CA LEU A 85 -17.61 1.02 3.22
C LEU A 85 -17.15 0.51 1.85
N LEU A 86 -18.03 -0.17 1.09
CA LEU A 86 -17.75 -0.59 -0.29
C LEU A 86 -17.35 0.60 -1.16
N ALA A 87 -18.10 1.70 -1.09
CA ALA A 87 -17.82 2.92 -1.84
C ALA A 87 -16.50 3.57 -1.39
N ASN A 88 -16.33 3.78 -0.09
CA ASN A 88 -15.13 4.39 0.46
C ASN A 88 -13.86 3.58 0.11
N ALA A 89 -13.86 2.27 0.28
CA ALA A 89 -12.71 1.44 -0.05
C ALA A 89 -12.42 1.42 -1.57
N ALA A 90 -13.46 1.47 -2.41
CA ALA A 90 -13.28 1.61 -3.85
C ALA A 90 -12.67 2.97 -4.23
N PHE A 91 -13.06 4.05 -3.58
CA PHE A 91 -12.45 5.37 -3.78
C PHE A 91 -10.97 5.37 -3.40
N ALA A 92 -10.65 4.85 -2.21
CA ALA A 92 -9.25 4.79 -1.76
C ALA A 92 -8.36 4.03 -2.75
N MET A 93 -8.91 2.97 -3.40
CA MET A 93 -8.19 2.10 -4.32
C MET A 93 -8.08 2.64 -5.74
N ALA A 94 -8.98 3.55 -6.17
CA ALA A 94 -9.21 3.90 -7.57
C ALA A 94 -7.95 4.37 -8.31
N LEU A 95 -7.10 5.16 -7.65
CA LEU A 95 -5.88 5.73 -8.23
C LEU A 95 -4.60 5.12 -7.66
N ASP A 96 -4.70 4.09 -6.82
CA ASP A 96 -3.55 3.52 -6.11
C ASP A 96 -2.75 4.59 -5.36
N TYR A 97 -3.46 5.56 -4.79
CA TYR A 97 -2.93 6.79 -4.19
C TYR A 97 -3.01 6.75 -2.66
N ASP A 98 -2.69 5.61 -2.10
CA ASP A 98 -2.78 5.30 -0.67
C ASP A 98 -1.43 5.40 0.04
N ASP A 99 -1.24 4.51 0.96
CA ASP A 99 -0.01 4.23 1.69
C ASP A 99 0.50 2.82 1.38
N TYR A 100 1.68 2.52 1.89
CA TYR A 100 2.15 1.15 1.97
C TYR A 100 2.92 0.94 3.27
N LEU A 101 2.67 -0.21 3.89
CA LEU A 101 3.28 -0.65 5.12
C LEU A 101 4.16 -1.85 4.80
N TYR A 102 5.46 -1.72 4.99
CA TYR A 102 6.47 -2.69 4.55
C TYR A 102 6.39 -2.89 3.02
N MET A 103 5.53 -3.76 2.52
CA MET A 103 5.22 -3.95 1.09
C MET A 103 3.72 -4.09 0.80
N GLY A 104 2.86 -4.01 1.82
CA GLY A 104 1.41 -4.14 1.70
C GLY A 104 0.71 -2.80 1.82
N HIS A 105 -0.50 -2.72 1.31
CA HIS A 105 -1.32 -1.51 1.31
C HIS A 105 -2.40 -1.66 2.38
N THR A 106 -2.26 -1.00 3.53
CA THR A 106 -3.13 -1.23 4.70
C THR A 106 -4.22 -0.17 4.89
N GLY A 107 -4.01 1.05 4.43
CA GLY A 107 -4.96 2.15 4.66
C GLY A 107 -6.37 1.92 4.15
N HIS A 108 -6.51 1.18 3.05
CA HIS A 108 -7.82 0.84 2.45
C HIS A 108 -8.75 0.05 3.38
N SER A 109 -8.20 -0.67 4.33
CA SER A 109 -8.93 -1.53 5.27
C SER A 109 -8.70 -1.13 6.72
N ALA A 110 -7.46 -0.93 7.15
CA ALA A 110 -7.16 -0.58 8.53
C ALA A 110 -7.89 0.70 8.97
N VAL A 111 -7.80 1.76 8.15
CA VAL A 111 -8.50 3.03 8.42
C VAL A 111 -9.99 2.88 8.22
N LEU A 112 -10.42 2.36 7.05
CA LEU A 112 -11.82 2.42 6.67
C LEU A 112 -12.70 1.45 7.45
N ALA A 113 -12.21 0.25 7.80
CA ALA A 113 -12.93 -0.66 8.68
C ALA A 113 -13.08 -0.07 10.08
N SER A 114 -11.99 0.48 10.64
CA SER A 114 -11.99 1.09 11.96
C SER A 114 -12.95 2.28 12.04
N LEU A 115 -12.93 3.14 11.02
CA LEU A 115 -13.81 4.30 10.93
C LEU A 115 -15.28 3.90 10.82
N ALA A 116 -15.59 2.93 9.94
CA ALA A 116 -16.97 2.49 9.70
C ALA A 116 -17.59 1.86 10.94
N ILE A 117 -16.84 1.00 11.64
CA ILE A 117 -17.34 0.34 12.85
C ILE A 117 -17.45 1.34 14.01
N ALA A 118 -16.45 2.23 14.18
CA ALA A 118 -16.48 3.22 15.24
C ALA A 118 -17.64 4.22 15.04
N GLU A 119 -17.97 4.62 13.80
CA GLU A 119 -19.11 5.47 13.51
C GLU A 119 -20.43 4.73 13.77
N ARG A 120 -20.57 3.48 13.32
CA ARG A 120 -21.79 2.67 13.52
C ARG A 120 -22.07 2.43 15.01
N GLU A 121 -21.06 2.10 15.79
CA GLU A 121 -21.18 1.75 17.20
C GLU A 121 -21.11 2.99 18.13
N GLY A 122 -20.86 4.19 17.59
CA GLY A 122 -20.73 5.42 18.39
C GLY A 122 -19.53 5.41 19.33
N LEU A 123 -18.42 4.79 18.92
CA LEU A 123 -17.20 4.62 19.73
C LEU A 123 -16.33 5.88 19.69
N SER A 124 -15.35 5.94 20.59
CA SER A 124 -14.41 7.05 20.66
C SER A 124 -13.39 7.01 19.52
N THR A 125 -12.84 8.16 19.18
CA THR A 125 -11.72 8.27 18.23
C THR A 125 -10.44 7.64 18.76
N ARG A 126 -10.24 7.55 20.08
CA ARG A 126 -9.16 6.77 20.70
C ARG A 126 -9.30 5.29 20.40
N ASP A 127 -10.50 4.72 20.57
CA ASP A 127 -10.76 3.31 20.23
C ASP A 127 -10.54 3.06 18.74
N MET A 128 -10.97 3.99 17.89
CA MET A 128 -10.73 3.94 16.45
C MET A 128 -9.23 3.94 16.12
N LEU A 129 -8.42 4.81 16.74
CA LEU A 129 -6.96 4.82 16.52
C LEU A 129 -6.29 3.51 16.95
N VAL A 130 -6.68 2.96 18.10
CA VAL A 130 -6.19 1.65 18.54
C VAL A 130 -6.53 0.58 17.51
N ALA A 131 -7.75 0.60 16.96
CA ALA A 131 -8.18 -0.36 15.94
C ALA A 131 -7.40 -0.20 14.63
N ILE A 132 -7.09 1.02 14.20
CA ILE A 132 -6.23 1.28 13.02
C ILE A 132 -4.85 0.66 13.24
N VAL A 133 -4.22 0.90 14.40
CA VAL A 133 -2.90 0.32 14.71
C VAL A 133 -2.99 -1.21 14.78
N VAL A 134 -4.01 -1.76 15.43
CA VAL A 134 -4.24 -3.20 15.50
C VAL A 134 -4.37 -3.80 14.10
N ALA A 135 -5.16 -3.21 13.23
CA ALA A 135 -5.34 -3.69 11.86
C ALA A 135 -4.02 -3.65 11.08
N ASN A 136 -3.27 -2.54 11.14
CA ASN A 136 -1.95 -2.42 10.53
C ASN A 136 -0.98 -3.50 11.02
N GLU A 137 -0.93 -3.75 12.34
CA GLU A 137 -0.03 -4.76 12.92
C GLU A 137 -0.41 -6.17 12.46
N ILE A 138 -1.70 -6.50 12.44
CA ILE A 138 -2.16 -7.84 12.07
C ILE A 138 -2.03 -8.07 10.57
N GLY A 139 -2.55 -7.16 9.73
CA GLY A 139 -2.44 -7.27 8.28
C GLY A 139 -1.00 -7.22 7.80
N GLY A 140 -0.23 -6.24 8.29
CA GLY A 140 1.17 -6.08 7.93
C GLY A 140 2.03 -7.30 8.27
N ARG A 141 1.83 -7.94 9.43
CA ARG A 141 2.55 -9.16 9.83
C ARG A 141 2.14 -10.37 9.02
N ILE A 142 0.84 -10.57 8.79
CA ILE A 142 0.34 -11.65 7.92
C ILE A 142 0.90 -11.49 6.52
N GLY A 143 0.84 -10.29 5.93
CA GLY A 143 1.41 -10.00 4.63
C GLY A 143 2.93 -10.22 4.59
N ALA A 144 3.66 -9.63 5.52
CA ALA A 144 5.11 -9.77 5.61
C ALA A 144 5.56 -11.22 5.77
N SER A 145 4.78 -12.06 6.49
CA SER A 145 5.08 -13.49 6.62
C SER A 145 5.02 -14.25 5.30
N CYS A 146 4.35 -13.70 4.29
CA CYS A 146 4.16 -14.27 2.95
C CYS A 146 4.92 -13.51 1.85
N VAL A 147 5.82 -12.58 2.18
CA VAL A 147 6.52 -11.74 1.18
C VAL A 147 7.31 -12.53 0.14
N LEU A 148 7.74 -13.74 0.45
CA LEU A 148 8.38 -14.67 -0.48
C LEU A 148 7.36 -15.63 -1.11
N GLY A 149 6.19 -15.14 -1.45
CA GLY A 149 5.10 -15.89 -2.06
C GLY A 149 4.71 -15.37 -3.45
N PRO A 150 3.71 -15.99 -4.07
CA PRO A 150 3.16 -15.52 -5.32
C PRO A 150 2.55 -14.13 -5.14
N GLN A 151 2.78 -13.27 -6.12
CA GLN A 151 2.15 -11.95 -6.14
C GLN A 151 0.70 -12.05 -6.56
N ASN A 152 -0.18 -11.31 -5.88
CA ASN A 152 -1.60 -11.25 -6.15
C ASN A 152 -2.12 -9.81 -6.05
N GLY A 153 -2.18 -9.11 -7.16
CA GLY A 153 -2.65 -7.74 -7.21
C GLY A 153 -1.74 -6.78 -6.44
N GLN A 154 -2.21 -6.24 -5.33
CA GLN A 154 -1.46 -5.31 -4.46
C GLN A 154 -0.34 -5.97 -3.64
N ALA A 155 0.24 -7.03 -4.07
CA ALA A 155 1.13 -7.94 -3.37
C ALA A 155 0.42 -8.84 -2.36
N TRP A 156 -0.54 -8.34 -1.56
CA TRP A 156 -1.20 -9.12 -0.50
C TRP A 156 -2.68 -8.76 -0.32
N SER A 157 -3.51 -8.93 -1.34
CA SER A 157 -4.94 -8.61 -1.25
C SER A 157 -5.69 -9.34 -0.11
N PHE A 158 -5.12 -10.43 0.40
CA PHE A 158 -5.65 -11.16 1.54
C PHE A 158 -5.46 -10.46 2.90
N ILE A 159 -4.59 -9.44 3.00
CA ILE A 159 -4.39 -8.73 4.28
C ILE A 159 -5.65 -7.99 4.71
N HIS A 160 -6.43 -7.49 3.76
CA HIS A 160 -7.66 -6.75 4.02
C HIS A 160 -8.71 -7.57 4.78
N LEU A 161 -8.71 -8.91 4.59
CA LEU A 161 -9.53 -9.83 5.40
C LEU A 161 -9.12 -9.79 6.88
N ALA A 162 -7.81 -9.92 7.13
CA ALA A 162 -7.27 -9.95 8.47
C ALA A 162 -7.42 -8.59 9.18
N GLU A 163 -7.25 -7.49 8.46
CA GLU A 163 -7.41 -6.12 8.96
C GLU A 163 -8.85 -5.83 9.34
N GLY A 164 -9.81 -6.16 8.47
CA GLY A 164 -11.24 -6.03 8.76
C GLY A 164 -11.66 -6.85 9.98
N ALA A 165 -11.20 -8.10 10.08
CA ALA A 165 -11.50 -8.96 11.21
C ALA A 165 -10.87 -8.44 12.52
N ALA A 166 -9.61 -8.00 12.50
CA ALA A 166 -8.90 -7.52 13.66
C ALA A 166 -9.47 -6.19 14.19
N ALA A 167 -9.74 -5.22 13.30
CA ALA A 167 -10.38 -3.95 13.65
C ALA A 167 -11.77 -4.19 14.27
N CYS A 168 -12.59 -5.02 13.62
CA CYS A 168 -13.93 -5.33 14.10
C CYS A 168 -13.91 -6.06 15.44
N ALA A 169 -13.06 -7.06 15.60
CA ALA A 169 -12.93 -7.78 16.85
C ALA A 169 -12.50 -6.86 18.02
N LYS A 170 -11.55 -5.94 17.76
CA LYS A 170 -11.10 -4.96 18.74
C LYS A 170 -12.23 -4.02 19.16
N LEU A 171 -12.89 -3.39 18.20
CA LEU A 171 -13.93 -2.38 18.46
C LEU A 171 -15.21 -2.96 19.07
N LEU A 172 -15.57 -4.19 18.70
CA LEU A 172 -16.72 -4.88 19.29
C LEU A 172 -16.42 -5.57 20.63
N GLY A 173 -15.19 -5.49 21.13
CA GLY A 173 -14.79 -6.07 22.42
C GLY A 173 -14.91 -7.59 22.45
N LEU A 174 -14.56 -8.30 21.38
CA LEU A 174 -14.62 -9.76 21.32
C LEU A 174 -13.66 -10.39 22.35
N THR A 175 -14.03 -11.56 22.88
CA THR A 175 -13.13 -12.34 23.71
C THR A 175 -11.93 -12.85 22.92
N ARG A 176 -10.85 -13.29 23.58
CA ARG A 176 -9.68 -13.87 22.92
C ARG A 176 -10.05 -15.06 22.02
N GLU A 177 -10.95 -15.92 22.51
CA GLU A 177 -11.44 -17.07 21.76
C GLU A 177 -12.22 -16.63 20.51
N GLN A 178 -13.19 -15.71 20.65
CA GLN A 178 -13.96 -15.16 19.52
C GLN A 178 -13.04 -14.46 18.51
N THR A 179 -12.06 -13.70 18.99
CA THR A 179 -11.09 -13.01 18.11
C THR A 179 -10.22 -14.01 17.35
N ALA A 180 -9.78 -15.11 17.98
CA ALA A 180 -9.04 -16.17 17.29
C ALA A 180 -9.90 -16.83 16.20
N HIS A 181 -11.16 -17.11 16.51
CA HIS A 181 -12.11 -17.63 15.52
C HIS A 181 -12.39 -16.62 14.39
N ALA A 182 -12.52 -15.32 14.70
CA ALA A 182 -12.69 -14.26 13.69
C ALA A 182 -11.55 -14.26 12.66
N LEU A 183 -10.30 -14.27 13.14
CA LEU A 183 -9.13 -14.35 12.26
C LEU A 183 -9.09 -15.66 11.46
N ALA A 184 -9.44 -16.78 12.09
CA ALA A 184 -9.45 -18.07 11.41
C ALA A 184 -10.55 -18.16 10.34
N ILE A 185 -11.75 -17.59 10.60
CA ILE A 185 -12.84 -17.50 9.62
C ILE A 185 -12.45 -16.55 8.47
N ALA A 186 -11.84 -15.40 8.76
CA ALA A 186 -11.40 -14.46 7.73
C ALA A 186 -10.38 -15.08 6.76
N LEU A 187 -9.48 -15.92 7.28
CA LEU A 187 -8.38 -16.49 6.50
C LEU A 187 -8.69 -17.86 5.86
N TYR A 188 -9.89 -18.43 6.07
CA TYR A 188 -10.17 -19.77 5.50
C TYR A 188 -10.49 -19.74 3.99
N GLN A 189 -10.97 -18.63 3.47
CA GLN A 189 -11.17 -18.37 2.04
C GLN A 189 -10.41 -17.09 1.63
N PRO A 190 -9.09 -17.12 1.62
CA PRO A 190 -8.31 -15.93 1.32
C PRO A 190 -8.51 -15.48 -0.12
N THR A 191 -8.70 -14.19 -0.31
CA THR A 191 -8.81 -13.59 -1.64
C THR A 191 -7.49 -13.68 -2.40
N PHE A 192 -7.58 -14.02 -3.68
CA PHE A 192 -6.44 -14.03 -4.60
C PHE A 192 -6.79 -13.25 -5.86
N THR A 193 -6.25 -12.04 -5.97
CA THR A 193 -6.51 -11.15 -7.10
C THR A 193 -5.72 -11.61 -8.32
N LEU A 194 -6.40 -11.83 -9.44
CA LEU A 194 -5.77 -12.21 -10.70
C LEU A 194 -5.26 -10.97 -11.44
N TRP A 195 -4.04 -11.03 -11.97
CA TRP A 195 -3.38 -9.93 -12.67
C TRP A 195 -4.23 -9.25 -13.75
N PRO A 196 -4.90 -9.98 -14.67
CA PRO A 196 -5.70 -9.32 -15.70
C PRO A 196 -6.84 -8.48 -15.14
N GLY A 197 -7.39 -8.85 -13.98
CA GLY A 197 -8.46 -8.10 -13.30
C GLY A 197 -7.93 -6.92 -12.47
N PHE A 198 -6.64 -6.90 -12.16
CA PHE A 198 -6.00 -5.88 -11.35
C PHE A 198 -5.29 -4.79 -12.17
N MET A 199 -4.61 -5.15 -13.25
CA MET A 199 -3.74 -4.24 -14.00
C MET A 199 -4.41 -3.49 -15.15
N GLY A 200 -5.50 -4.00 -15.69
CA GLY A 200 -6.15 -3.42 -16.87
C GLY A 200 -7.47 -2.70 -16.56
N PRO A 201 -8.47 -3.44 -16.07
CA PRO A 201 -9.83 -2.93 -15.91
C PRO A 201 -10.07 -2.26 -14.56
N THR A 202 -11.19 -1.53 -14.47
CA THR A 202 -11.63 -0.84 -13.25
C THR A 202 -12.05 -1.76 -12.12
N SER A 203 -12.18 -3.09 -12.34
CA SER A 203 -12.41 -4.09 -11.28
C SER A 203 -11.36 -4.05 -10.17
N LYS A 204 -10.17 -3.48 -10.43
CA LYS A 204 -9.13 -3.20 -9.44
C LYS A 204 -9.68 -2.56 -8.16
N VAL A 205 -10.63 -1.64 -8.26
CA VAL A 205 -11.18 -0.91 -7.09
C VAL A 205 -11.84 -1.81 -6.04
N LEU A 206 -12.15 -3.06 -6.40
CA LEU A 206 -12.74 -4.04 -5.48
C LEU A 206 -11.69 -4.82 -4.68
N THR A 207 -10.41 -4.69 -4.99
CA THR A 207 -9.33 -5.48 -4.40
C THR A 207 -9.28 -5.38 -2.87
N ALA A 208 -9.51 -4.19 -2.30
CA ALA A 208 -9.59 -4.00 -0.85
C ALA A 208 -11.03 -4.06 -0.32
N ALA A 209 -11.99 -3.51 -1.06
CA ALA A 209 -13.37 -3.33 -0.59
C ALA A 209 -14.04 -4.66 -0.19
N VAL A 210 -14.00 -5.65 -1.06
CA VAL A 210 -14.66 -6.95 -0.83
C VAL A 210 -14.02 -7.72 0.33
N PRO A 211 -12.69 -7.91 0.39
CA PRO A 211 -12.10 -8.65 1.50
C PRO A 211 -12.22 -7.93 2.84
N THR A 212 -12.19 -6.60 2.90
CA THR A 212 -12.43 -5.86 4.16
C THR A 212 -13.81 -6.17 4.73
N LEU A 213 -14.86 -6.10 3.89
CA LEU A 213 -16.21 -6.45 4.29
C LEU A 213 -16.32 -7.90 4.78
N THR A 214 -15.68 -8.84 4.09
CA THR A 214 -15.64 -10.24 4.49
C THR A 214 -14.92 -10.44 5.83
N GLY A 215 -13.86 -9.68 6.09
CA GLY A 215 -13.16 -9.69 7.38
C GLY A 215 -14.04 -9.20 8.54
N ILE A 216 -14.78 -8.11 8.35
CA ILE A 216 -15.74 -7.60 9.34
C ILE A 216 -16.82 -8.64 9.62
N GLU A 217 -17.41 -9.21 8.57
CA GLU A 217 -18.44 -10.25 8.68
C GLU A 217 -17.91 -11.49 9.43
N ALA A 218 -16.65 -11.88 9.22
CA ALA A 218 -16.02 -12.97 9.97
C ALA A 218 -15.97 -12.70 11.49
N ALA A 219 -15.68 -11.47 11.89
CA ALA A 219 -15.70 -11.09 13.31
C ALA A 219 -17.11 -11.08 13.90
N GLU A 220 -18.09 -10.57 13.16
CA GLU A 220 -19.50 -10.58 13.58
C GLU A 220 -20.03 -12.03 13.72
N LEU A 221 -19.68 -12.91 12.77
CA LEU A 221 -20.03 -14.33 12.84
C LEU A 221 -19.36 -15.03 14.02
N ALA A 222 -18.09 -14.75 14.31
CA ALA A 222 -17.40 -15.29 15.48
C ALA A 222 -18.03 -14.78 16.78
N LYS A 223 -18.45 -13.51 16.86
CA LYS A 223 -19.23 -12.96 17.99
C LYS A 223 -20.53 -13.72 18.21
N ALA A 224 -21.18 -14.16 17.12
CA ALA A 224 -22.40 -14.95 17.15
C ALA A 224 -22.16 -16.45 17.44
N GLY A 225 -20.91 -16.89 17.56
CA GLY A 225 -20.56 -18.27 17.93
C GLY A 225 -20.08 -19.17 16.79
N LEU A 226 -19.87 -18.64 15.59
CA LEU A 226 -19.26 -19.43 14.51
C LEU A 226 -17.78 -19.67 14.81
N THR A 227 -17.27 -20.88 14.51
CA THR A 227 -15.89 -21.27 14.79
C THR A 227 -15.07 -21.46 13.52
N GLY A 228 -13.78 -21.07 13.56
CA GLY A 228 -12.78 -21.33 12.52
C GLY A 228 -11.69 -22.29 13.00
N ALA A 229 -10.90 -22.79 12.06
CA ALA A 229 -9.79 -23.70 12.35
C ALA A 229 -8.59 -22.91 12.91
N LEU A 230 -8.28 -23.02 14.21
CA LEU A 230 -7.26 -22.22 14.89
C LEU A 230 -5.83 -22.40 14.32
N ALA A 231 -5.50 -23.55 13.75
CA ALA A 231 -4.22 -23.80 13.09
C ALA A 231 -4.22 -23.39 11.60
N ILE A 232 -5.13 -22.51 11.16
CA ILE A 232 -5.33 -22.15 9.75
C ILE A 232 -4.07 -21.55 9.11
N VAL A 233 -3.27 -20.80 9.86
CA VAL A 233 -2.08 -20.12 9.33
C VAL A 233 -0.93 -21.11 9.13
N GLU A 234 -0.55 -21.82 10.18
CA GLU A 234 0.65 -22.65 10.25
C GLU A 234 0.44 -24.13 9.88
N HIS A 235 -0.77 -24.56 9.55
CA HIS A 235 -1.00 -25.97 9.20
C HIS A 235 -0.06 -26.40 8.05
N PRO A 236 0.80 -27.43 8.23
CA PRO A 236 2.02 -27.61 7.46
C PRO A 236 1.82 -27.97 5.98
N ARG A 237 0.64 -28.43 5.61
CA ARG A 237 0.35 -28.86 4.22
C ARG A 237 -0.83 -28.15 3.55
N LYS A 238 -1.74 -27.59 4.35
CA LYS A 238 -3.02 -27.04 3.87
C LYS A 238 -3.38 -25.72 4.54
N GLY A 239 -2.47 -25.14 5.30
CA GLY A 239 -2.64 -23.83 5.94
C GLY A 239 -2.33 -22.69 4.99
N PHE A 240 -2.54 -21.49 5.50
CA PHE A 240 -2.34 -20.25 4.79
C PHE A 240 -0.90 -20.12 4.26
N TRP A 241 0.11 -20.34 5.10
CA TRP A 241 1.50 -20.30 4.66
C TRP A 241 1.84 -21.33 3.60
N ALA A 242 1.30 -22.54 3.71
CA ALA A 242 1.55 -23.59 2.72
C ALA A 242 0.95 -23.27 1.33
N SER A 243 -0.10 -22.45 1.29
CA SER A 243 -0.82 -22.06 0.08
C SER A 243 -0.34 -20.74 -0.52
N PHE A 244 0.09 -19.78 0.32
CA PHE A 244 0.35 -18.40 -0.08
C PHE A 244 1.81 -17.96 -0.02
N THR A 245 2.75 -18.84 0.31
CA THR A 245 4.17 -18.49 0.25
C THR A 245 5.05 -19.65 -0.17
N TYR A 246 6.11 -19.36 -0.91
CA TYR A 246 7.18 -20.34 -1.23
C TYR A 246 8.04 -20.60 0.01
N VAL A 247 8.27 -19.56 0.83
CA VAL A 247 9.04 -19.61 2.08
C VAL A 247 8.35 -18.73 3.12
N PRO A 248 7.71 -19.30 4.15
CA PRO A 248 7.09 -18.51 5.19
C PRO A 248 8.13 -17.82 6.09
N LEU A 249 7.76 -16.68 6.64
CA LEU A 249 8.53 -15.93 7.63
C LEU A 249 7.81 -15.91 9.00
N PRO A 250 7.82 -17.00 9.78
CA PRO A 250 7.10 -17.07 11.07
C PRO A 250 7.59 -16.03 12.08
N ALA A 251 8.84 -15.58 11.97
CA ALA A 251 9.40 -14.52 12.82
C ALA A 251 8.57 -13.22 12.78
N MET A 252 7.83 -12.95 11.69
CA MET A 252 6.94 -11.79 11.58
C MET A 252 5.76 -11.84 12.55
N MET A 253 5.46 -12.99 13.15
CA MET A 253 4.38 -13.15 14.13
C MET A 253 4.83 -12.89 15.58
N GLY A 254 6.11 -12.63 15.83
CA GLY A 254 6.67 -12.32 17.15
C GLY A 254 6.81 -10.82 17.42
N GLY A 255 7.20 -10.44 18.64
CA GLY A 255 7.50 -9.06 19.02
C GLY A 255 6.29 -8.10 19.02
N LEU A 256 5.07 -8.62 19.17
CA LEU A 256 3.86 -7.81 19.29
C LEU A 256 3.93 -6.89 20.52
N GLY A 257 3.70 -5.59 20.32
CA GLY A 257 3.82 -4.58 21.38
C GLY A 257 5.25 -4.07 21.61
N GLU A 258 6.27 -4.71 21.05
CA GLU A 258 7.68 -4.32 21.18
C GLU A 258 8.25 -3.78 19.86
N ALA A 259 8.03 -4.50 18.77
CA ALA A 259 8.41 -4.12 17.41
C ALA A 259 7.16 -3.84 16.59
N TRP A 260 7.00 -2.63 16.11
CA TRP A 260 5.80 -2.15 15.43
C TRP A 260 6.02 -2.12 13.92
N VAL A 261 5.32 -3.01 13.18
CA VAL A 261 5.42 -2.99 11.72
C VAL A 261 4.82 -1.70 11.14
N THR A 262 3.92 -1.05 11.87
CA THR A 262 3.38 0.30 11.55
C THR A 262 4.51 1.35 11.44
N ASP A 263 5.68 1.13 12.07
CA ASP A 263 6.83 2.01 11.91
C ASP A 263 7.34 2.07 10.46
N THR A 264 7.02 1.08 9.63
CA THR A 264 7.40 1.04 8.21
C THR A 264 6.43 1.78 7.28
N LEU A 265 5.35 2.33 7.82
CA LEU A 265 4.30 2.99 7.04
C LEU A 265 4.86 4.17 6.23
N ALA A 266 4.63 4.16 4.93
CA ALA A 266 5.03 5.19 4.00
C ALA A 266 3.82 5.69 3.19
N PHE A 267 3.83 6.97 2.82
CA PHE A 267 2.74 7.65 2.12
C PHE A 267 3.14 7.97 0.68
N LYS A 268 2.28 7.66 -0.26
CA LYS A 268 2.50 8.02 -1.65
C LYS A 268 2.22 9.49 -1.88
N ARG A 269 3.18 10.18 -2.47
CA ARG A 269 3.06 11.58 -2.86
C ARG A 269 2.30 11.73 -4.17
N TYR A 270 2.39 10.73 -5.04
CA TYR A 270 1.80 10.72 -6.36
C TYR A 270 0.84 9.51 -6.51
N PRO A 271 -0.22 9.64 -7.33
CA PRO A 271 -1.05 8.50 -7.66
C PRO A 271 -0.27 7.47 -8.47
N GLY A 272 -0.48 6.19 -8.15
CA GLY A 272 0.20 5.08 -8.81
C GLY A 272 0.96 4.16 -7.84
N CYS A 273 1.73 3.24 -8.37
CA CYS A 273 2.49 2.30 -7.55
C CYS A 273 3.64 3.00 -6.80
N ALA A 274 3.99 2.50 -5.61
CA ALA A 274 5.00 3.08 -4.73
C ALA A 274 6.38 3.33 -5.39
N TYR A 275 6.78 2.49 -6.35
CA TYR A 275 8.05 2.69 -7.08
C TYR A 275 8.04 3.88 -8.05
N ILE A 276 6.87 4.47 -8.32
CA ILE A 276 6.75 5.66 -9.19
C ILE A 276 7.19 6.91 -8.44
N ASP A 277 6.97 6.98 -7.13
CA ASP A 277 7.22 8.18 -6.33
C ASP A 277 8.63 8.75 -6.52
N THR A 278 9.65 7.94 -6.38
CA THR A 278 11.04 8.39 -6.55
C THR A 278 11.39 8.79 -7.98
N THR A 279 10.74 8.15 -8.97
CA THR A 279 10.90 8.55 -10.38
C THR A 279 10.28 9.92 -10.61
N MET A 280 9.12 10.20 -10.02
CA MET A 280 8.44 11.49 -10.14
C MET A 280 9.16 12.58 -9.35
N ASP A 281 9.67 12.30 -8.15
CA ASP A 281 10.52 13.21 -7.38
C ASP A 281 11.75 13.60 -8.22
N ALA A 282 12.47 12.62 -8.78
CA ALA A 282 13.61 12.88 -9.66
C ALA A 282 13.21 13.65 -10.93
N LEU A 283 12.04 13.36 -11.51
CA LEU A 283 11.52 14.08 -12.66
C LEU A 283 11.33 15.58 -12.35
N PHE A 284 10.62 15.89 -11.26
CA PHE A 284 10.32 17.29 -10.91
C PHE A 284 11.58 18.07 -10.53
N MET A 285 12.57 17.41 -9.91
CA MET A 285 13.90 18.02 -9.71
C MET A 285 14.57 18.35 -11.04
N ALA A 286 14.60 17.41 -12.00
CA ALA A 286 15.19 17.64 -13.32
C ALA A 286 14.43 18.71 -14.13
N LEU A 287 13.10 18.78 -14.00
CA LEU A 287 12.27 19.83 -14.63
C LEU A 287 12.53 21.21 -14.02
N ALA A 288 12.78 21.29 -12.70
CA ALA A 288 13.16 22.54 -12.05
C ALA A 288 14.51 23.06 -12.55
N ASP A 289 15.51 22.19 -12.67
CA ASP A 289 16.83 22.51 -13.24
C ASP A 289 16.70 22.97 -14.71
N ALA A 290 15.87 22.25 -15.48
CA ALA A 290 15.60 22.61 -16.87
C ALA A 290 14.94 23.99 -16.97
N ARG A 291 13.94 24.27 -16.14
CA ARG A 291 13.27 25.59 -16.10
C ARG A 291 14.23 26.71 -15.75
N GLN A 292 15.13 26.50 -14.80
CA GLN A 292 16.15 27.49 -14.44
C GLN A 292 17.11 27.75 -15.60
N ALA A 293 17.57 26.69 -16.29
CA ALA A 293 18.53 26.82 -17.38
C ALA A 293 17.92 27.42 -18.65
N LEU A 294 16.65 27.09 -18.94
CA LEU A 294 15.96 27.55 -20.18
C LEU A 294 15.22 28.89 -20.00
N GLY A 295 14.99 29.32 -18.73
CA GLY A 295 14.18 30.50 -18.44
C GLY A 295 12.66 30.28 -18.63
N ARG A 296 12.23 29.06 -18.97
CA ARG A 296 10.83 28.67 -19.18
C ARG A 296 10.62 27.18 -18.82
N PRO A 297 9.39 26.72 -18.64
CA PRO A 297 9.11 25.29 -18.51
C PRO A 297 9.59 24.51 -19.75
N LEU A 298 10.01 23.26 -19.53
CA LEU A 298 10.31 22.32 -20.61
C LEU A 298 8.99 21.86 -21.26
N GLU A 299 8.89 21.98 -22.58
CA GLU A 299 7.73 21.56 -23.33
C GLU A 299 7.96 20.21 -24.04
N GLU A 300 6.88 19.51 -24.45
CA GLU A 300 6.96 18.25 -25.21
C GLU A 300 7.88 18.33 -26.42
N GLY A 301 7.81 19.45 -27.14
CA GLY A 301 8.62 19.70 -28.32
C GLY A 301 10.12 19.79 -28.07
N ASP A 302 10.54 20.17 -26.88
CA ASP A 302 11.95 20.26 -26.51
C ASP A 302 12.58 18.88 -26.26
N VAL A 303 11.79 17.86 -25.88
CA VAL A 303 12.29 16.57 -25.44
C VAL A 303 12.73 15.71 -26.62
N ALA A 304 14.01 15.32 -26.62
CA ALA A 304 14.58 14.35 -27.57
C ALA A 304 14.46 12.91 -27.01
N SER A 305 14.89 12.68 -25.77
CA SER A 305 14.83 11.37 -25.11
C SER A 305 14.77 11.51 -23.58
N ILE A 306 14.20 10.50 -22.96
CA ILE A 306 14.09 10.35 -21.50
C ILE A 306 14.67 8.99 -21.14
N ARG A 307 15.62 8.96 -20.20
CA ARG A 307 16.18 7.72 -19.67
C ARG A 307 15.90 7.65 -18.18
N VAL A 308 15.25 6.58 -17.75
CA VAL A 308 15.03 6.23 -16.34
C VAL A 308 15.84 5.00 -16.00
N GLU A 309 16.69 5.10 -15.00
CA GLU A 309 17.47 4.00 -14.44
C GLU A 309 16.88 3.66 -13.08
N ALA A 310 16.60 2.39 -12.83
CA ALA A 310 15.92 1.95 -11.62
C ALA A 310 16.38 0.56 -11.15
N SER A 311 15.88 0.13 -9.97
CA SER A 311 16.11 -1.21 -9.45
C SER A 311 15.42 -2.29 -10.31
N LEU A 312 15.89 -3.54 -10.16
CA LEU A 312 15.26 -4.68 -10.82
C LEU A 312 13.78 -4.83 -10.43
N LEU A 313 13.45 -4.60 -9.16
CA LEU A 313 12.06 -4.63 -8.68
C LEU A 313 11.18 -3.65 -9.45
N THR A 314 11.62 -2.41 -9.60
CA THR A 314 10.90 -1.37 -10.35
C THR A 314 10.73 -1.75 -11.82
N VAL A 315 11.79 -2.21 -12.47
CA VAL A 315 11.78 -2.57 -13.90
C VAL A 315 10.84 -3.74 -14.18
N GLU A 316 10.86 -4.78 -13.34
CA GLU A 316 10.00 -5.95 -13.53
C GLU A 316 8.52 -5.64 -13.23
N MET A 317 8.24 -4.80 -12.24
CA MET A 317 6.87 -4.34 -11.96
C MET A 317 6.31 -3.49 -13.10
N ASP A 318 7.12 -2.58 -13.66
CA ASP A 318 6.72 -1.78 -14.85
C ASP A 318 6.51 -2.67 -16.09
N ASN A 319 7.35 -3.68 -16.30
CA ASN A 319 7.19 -4.65 -17.39
C ASN A 319 5.85 -5.41 -17.28
N LEU A 320 5.47 -5.85 -16.08
CA LEU A 320 4.18 -6.52 -15.84
C LEU A 320 2.99 -5.60 -16.13
N SER A 321 3.10 -4.31 -15.80
CA SER A 321 2.03 -3.35 -16.06
C SER A 321 1.93 -2.98 -17.55
N SER A 322 3.07 -2.87 -18.24
CA SER A 322 3.11 -2.45 -19.63
C SER A 322 2.40 -3.41 -20.61
N GLU A 323 2.24 -4.68 -20.23
CA GLU A 323 1.49 -5.67 -21.00
C GLU A 323 -0.01 -5.37 -21.09
N HIS A 324 -0.52 -4.55 -20.15
CA HIS A 324 -1.93 -4.17 -20.06
C HIS A 324 -2.25 -2.79 -20.68
N VAL A 325 -1.25 -2.10 -21.19
CA VAL A 325 -1.46 -0.85 -21.93
C VAL A 325 -1.59 -1.15 -23.42
N ASN A 326 -2.84 -1.24 -23.89
CA ASN A 326 -3.12 -1.49 -25.30
C ASN A 326 -2.93 -0.20 -26.12
N PRO A 327 -2.09 -0.19 -27.18
CA PRO A 327 -1.88 1.01 -28.02
C PRO A 327 -3.14 1.40 -28.83
N HIS A 328 -4.11 0.51 -28.97
CA HIS A 328 -5.33 0.72 -29.76
C HIS A 328 -6.56 1.06 -28.89
N GLU A 329 -6.41 1.09 -27.56
CA GLU A 329 -7.46 1.46 -26.62
C GLU A 329 -7.16 2.82 -25.99
N PRO A 330 -8.17 3.58 -25.55
CA PRO A 330 -7.97 4.81 -24.79
C PRO A 330 -7.12 4.55 -23.52
N LEU A 331 -6.32 5.55 -23.14
CA LEU A 331 -5.64 5.49 -21.84
C LEU A 331 -6.68 5.53 -20.72
N SER A 332 -6.43 4.78 -19.67
CA SER A 332 -7.26 4.79 -18.45
C SER A 332 -6.39 5.01 -17.22
N PRO A 333 -6.94 5.57 -16.13
CA PRO A 333 -6.20 5.73 -14.88
C PRO A 333 -5.56 4.43 -14.41
N VAL A 334 -6.26 3.31 -14.53
CA VAL A 334 -5.79 1.99 -14.05
C VAL A 334 -4.59 1.49 -14.85
N ASN A 335 -4.59 1.65 -16.18
CA ASN A 335 -3.50 1.09 -16.99
C ASN A 335 -2.26 1.99 -17.05
N VAL A 336 -2.38 3.30 -16.76
CA VAL A 336 -1.24 4.22 -16.76
C VAL A 336 -0.59 4.36 -15.38
N ASN A 337 -1.32 4.19 -14.27
CA ASN A 337 -0.81 4.49 -12.94
C ASN A 337 0.29 3.52 -12.42
N PHE A 338 0.57 2.45 -13.16
CA PHE A 338 1.69 1.54 -12.89
C PHE A 338 2.85 1.71 -13.89
N SER A 339 2.70 2.53 -14.92
CA SER A 339 3.70 2.66 -15.99
C SER A 339 4.55 3.91 -15.83
N ILE A 340 5.84 3.74 -15.59
CA ILE A 340 6.82 4.84 -15.51
C ILE A 340 6.81 5.71 -16.76
N PRO A 341 6.86 5.18 -18.00
CA PRO A 341 6.86 6.02 -19.20
C PRO A 341 5.64 6.95 -19.28
N TYR A 342 4.46 6.46 -18.91
CA TYR A 342 3.23 7.26 -18.99
C TYR A 342 3.15 8.30 -17.86
N ASN A 343 3.54 7.94 -16.61
CA ASN A 343 3.56 8.89 -15.50
C ASN A 343 4.59 10.01 -15.73
N VAL A 344 5.76 9.68 -16.25
CA VAL A 344 6.78 10.67 -16.64
C VAL A 344 6.24 11.61 -17.74
N ALA A 345 5.55 11.06 -18.74
CA ALA A 345 4.93 11.86 -19.81
C ALA A 345 3.87 12.84 -19.25
N ILE A 346 2.99 12.36 -18.39
CA ILE A 346 1.96 13.17 -17.71
C ILE A 346 2.63 14.28 -16.89
N GLY A 347 3.65 13.95 -16.11
CA GLY A 347 4.38 14.91 -15.27
C GLY A 347 5.07 16.02 -16.09
N ILE A 348 5.63 15.71 -17.26
CA ILE A 348 6.22 16.71 -18.17
C ILE A 348 5.13 17.64 -18.73
N LEU A 349 4.02 17.07 -19.21
CA LEU A 349 2.94 17.84 -19.83
C LEU A 349 2.23 18.77 -18.85
N ALA A 350 1.95 18.30 -17.65
CA ALA A 350 1.19 19.04 -16.66
C ALA A 350 2.06 19.89 -15.71
N GLY A 351 3.36 19.60 -15.62
CA GLY A 351 4.25 20.19 -14.60
C GLY A 351 3.91 19.77 -13.16
N ARG A 352 3.02 18.78 -13.01
CA ARG A 352 2.56 18.19 -11.74
C ARG A 352 2.01 16.79 -12.00
N HIS A 353 1.75 16.03 -10.90
CA HIS A 353 1.14 14.70 -11.00
C HIS A 353 0.26 14.44 -9.79
N THR A 354 -1.05 14.55 -9.96
CA THR A 354 -2.10 14.43 -8.94
C THR A 354 -3.24 13.57 -9.46
N GLY A 355 -4.27 13.32 -8.65
CA GLY A 355 -5.47 12.63 -9.11
C GLY A 355 -6.14 13.27 -10.32
N ARG A 356 -5.96 14.58 -10.54
CA ARG A 356 -6.57 15.33 -11.66
C ARG A 356 -5.94 15.00 -13.00
N GLU A 357 -4.65 14.76 -13.05
CA GLU A 357 -3.93 14.39 -14.26
C GLU A 357 -4.22 12.94 -14.68
N LEU A 358 -4.84 12.16 -13.79
CA LEU A 358 -5.37 10.83 -14.10
C LEU A 358 -6.88 10.82 -14.37
N ASP A 359 -7.57 11.97 -14.37
CA ASP A 359 -8.96 12.01 -14.81
C ASP A 359 -9.06 11.64 -16.30
N GLN A 360 -10.10 10.86 -16.68
CA GLN A 360 -10.29 10.39 -18.03
C GLN A 360 -10.28 11.54 -19.05
N GLY A 361 -10.92 12.68 -18.71
CA GLY A 361 -10.92 13.85 -19.58
C GLY A 361 -9.55 14.48 -19.80
N PHE A 362 -8.61 14.40 -18.83
CA PHE A 362 -7.23 14.83 -19.04
C PHE A 362 -6.50 13.84 -19.96
N LEU A 363 -6.65 12.55 -19.71
CA LEU A 363 -6.02 11.49 -20.50
C LEU A 363 -6.46 11.55 -21.97
N ASP A 364 -7.76 11.70 -22.22
CA ASP A 364 -8.34 11.76 -23.57
C ASP A 364 -7.82 12.98 -24.36
N ARG A 365 -7.80 14.16 -23.72
CA ARG A 365 -7.31 15.38 -24.38
C ARG A 365 -5.83 15.33 -24.71
N ASN A 366 -5.03 14.61 -23.94
CA ASN A 366 -3.58 14.57 -24.07
C ASN A 366 -3.04 13.22 -24.57
N ASP A 367 -3.89 12.28 -24.98
CA ASP A 367 -3.52 10.90 -25.35
C ASP A 367 -2.32 10.87 -26.32
N ARG A 368 -2.38 11.64 -27.39
CA ARG A 368 -1.31 11.69 -28.40
C ARG A 368 0.03 12.19 -27.83
N ALA A 369 0.00 13.24 -27.04
CA ALA A 369 1.20 13.83 -26.43
C ALA A 369 1.79 12.90 -25.36
N ILE A 370 0.93 12.30 -24.52
CA ILE A 370 1.33 11.33 -23.50
C ILE A 370 2.03 10.13 -24.17
N ARG A 371 1.41 9.52 -25.20
CA ARG A 371 2.02 8.40 -25.93
C ARG A 371 3.31 8.80 -26.64
N GLY A 372 3.36 10.01 -27.20
CA GLY A 372 4.54 10.55 -27.85
C GLY A 372 5.74 10.68 -26.91
N LEU A 373 5.54 11.19 -25.69
CA LEU A 373 6.57 11.30 -24.66
C LEU A 373 6.91 9.92 -24.04
N ALA A 374 5.92 9.09 -23.78
CA ALA A 374 6.13 7.74 -23.29
C ALA A 374 7.00 6.91 -24.24
N ALA A 375 6.80 7.05 -25.55
CA ALA A 375 7.63 6.40 -26.57
C ALA A 375 9.10 6.88 -26.60
N LYS A 376 9.38 8.10 -26.09
CA LYS A 376 10.76 8.62 -25.92
C LYS A 376 11.39 8.19 -24.61
N THR A 377 10.65 7.53 -23.72
CA THR A 377 11.11 7.11 -22.39
C THR A 377 11.65 5.69 -22.45
N THR A 378 12.87 5.50 -21.95
CA THR A 378 13.52 4.19 -21.84
C THR A 378 13.78 3.89 -20.36
N LEU A 379 13.16 2.83 -19.83
CA LEU A 379 13.41 2.32 -18.50
C LEU A 379 14.49 1.24 -18.54
N VAL A 380 15.53 1.38 -17.74
CA VAL A 380 16.65 0.44 -17.70
C VAL A 380 17.04 0.06 -16.27
N HIS A 381 17.48 -1.17 -16.10
CA HIS A 381 17.93 -1.69 -14.83
C HIS A 381 19.36 -1.21 -14.50
N ASP A 382 19.55 -0.80 -13.23
CA ASP A 382 20.85 -0.50 -12.62
C ASP A 382 21.10 -1.42 -11.41
N TRP A 383 22.19 -2.19 -11.45
CA TRP A 383 22.52 -3.14 -10.37
C TRP A 383 22.86 -2.46 -9.04
N SER A 384 23.44 -1.25 -9.08
CA SER A 384 23.73 -0.50 -7.84
C SER A 384 22.46 -0.12 -7.11
N MET A 385 21.40 0.19 -7.86
CA MET A 385 20.06 0.50 -7.32
C MET A 385 19.39 -0.75 -6.74
N SER A 386 19.51 -1.90 -7.39
CA SER A 386 19.03 -3.17 -6.82
C SER A 386 19.75 -3.54 -5.52
N ALA A 387 21.02 -3.19 -5.40
CA ALA A 387 21.78 -3.41 -4.17
C ALA A 387 21.26 -2.56 -3.00
N LEU A 388 20.74 -1.35 -3.23
CA LEU A 388 20.11 -0.52 -2.19
C LEU A 388 18.81 -1.14 -1.69
N VAL A 389 17.99 -1.71 -2.58
CA VAL A 389 16.77 -2.45 -2.18
C VAL A 389 17.14 -3.64 -1.27
N VAL A 390 18.15 -4.44 -1.67
CA VAL A 390 18.63 -5.55 -0.84
C VAL A 390 19.16 -5.08 0.51
N GLN A 391 19.84 -3.94 0.55
CA GLN A 391 20.35 -3.34 1.79
C GLN A 391 19.21 -2.88 2.70
N ALA A 392 18.15 -2.27 2.16
CA ALA A 392 16.97 -1.88 2.91
C ALA A 392 16.35 -3.08 3.64
N PHE A 393 16.10 -4.18 2.94
CA PHE A 393 15.63 -5.42 3.57
C PHE A 393 16.63 -6.02 4.57
N GLY A 394 17.92 -5.88 4.30
CA GLY A 394 18.99 -6.34 5.20
C GLY A 394 19.00 -5.63 6.56
N SER A 395 18.48 -4.39 6.63
CA SER A 395 18.40 -3.62 7.90
C SER A 395 17.46 -4.25 8.93
N LEU A 396 16.52 -5.08 8.50
CA LEU A 396 15.56 -5.78 9.36
C LEU A 396 16.16 -6.97 10.13
N GLY A 397 17.44 -7.30 9.93
CA GLY A 397 18.09 -8.38 10.66
C GLY A 397 17.37 -9.73 10.50
N ARG A 398 16.86 -10.29 11.58
CA ARG A 398 16.14 -11.59 11.57
C ARG A 398 14.78 -11.54 10.87
N ALA A 399 14.14 -10.38 10.85
CA ALA A 399 12.89 -10.16 10.13
C ALA A 399 13.09 -9.97 8.62
N SER A 400 14.34 -9.92 8.16
CA SER A 400 14.67 -9.79 6.74
C SER A 400 14.26 -11.04 5.95
N PRO A 401 13.50 -10.90 4.86
CA PRO A 401 13.21 -12.01 3.94
C PRO A 401 14.50 -12.64 3.39
N ILE A 402 15.55 -11.84 3.21
CA ILE A 402 16.85 -12.32 2.71
C ILE A 402 17.50 -13.26 3.73
N ALA A 403 17.35 -13.00 5.02
CA ALA A 403 17.88 -13.87 6.08
C ALA A 403 17.18 -15.24 6.13
N ALA A 404 15.97 -15.37 5.59
CA ALA A 404 15.25 -16.63 5.51
C ALA A 404 15.68 -17.53 4.34
N LEU A 405 16.44 -16.98 3.36
CA LEU A 405 16.84 -17.70 2.15
C LEU A 405 18.10 -18.54 2.36
N GLY A 406 17.94 -19.85 2.52
CA GLY A 406 19.01 -20.81 2.27
C GLY A 406 19.09 -21.19 0.78
N PRO A 407 20.06 -22.02 0.35
CA PRO A 407 20.17 -22.42 -1.06
C PRO A 407 18.93 -23.10 -1.64
N ARG A 408 18.26 -23.93 -0.84
CA ARG A 408 17.02 -24.63 -1.24
C ARG A 408 15.83 -23.67 -1.34
N GLU A 409 15.70 -22.77 -0.37
CA GLU A 409 14.66 -21.75 -0.33
C GLU A 409 14.83 -20.78 -1.51
N LEU A 410 16.05 -20.36 -1.82
CA LEU A 410 16.35 -19.51 -2.96
C LEU A 410 15.94 -20.16 -4.29
N VAL A 411 16.28 -21.44 -4.50
CA VAL A 411 15.85 -22.18 -5.70
C VAL A 411 14.32 -22.23 -5.80
N ARG A 412 13.62 -22.48 -4.69
CA ARG A 412 12.15 -22.53 -4.65
C ARG A 412 11.54 -21.18 -5.00
N VAL A 413 12.03 -20.08 -4.43
CA VAL A 413 11.56 -18.71 -4.70
C VAL A 413 11.80 -18.34 -6.16
N ILE A 414 13.00 -18.60 -6.71
CA ILE A 414 13.31 -18.32 -8.11
C ILE A 414 12.41 -19.13 -9.04
N ALA A 415 12.20 -20.42 -8.76
CA ALA A 415 11.32 -21.28 -9.56
C ALA A 415 9.88 -20.80 -9.54
N GLY A 416 9.37 -20.40 -8.36
CA GLY A 416 8.04 -19.86 -8.18
C GLY A 416 7.81 -18.58 -8.99
N TYR A 417 8.69 -17.59 -8.84
CA TYR A 417 8.60 -16.34 -9.60
C TYR A 417 8.76 -16.53 -11.10
N ARG A 418 9.65 -17.42 -11.54
CA ARG A 418 9.78 -17.75 -12.97
C ARG A 418 8.50 -18.38 -13.55
N SER A 419 7.83 -19.22 -12.78
CA SER A 419 6.55 -19.80 -13.20
C SER A 419 5.46 -18.73 -13.36
N GLN A 420 5.48 -17.72 -12.50
CA GLN A 420 4.51 -16.62 -12.53
C GLN A 420 4.80 -15.59 -13.64
N MET A 421 6.10 -15.28 -13.87
CA MET A 421 6.57 -14.29 -14.84
C MET A 421 6.86 -14.87 -16.23
N GLY A 422 6.70 -16.15 -16.43
CA GLY A 422 7.17 -16.92 -17.60
C GLY A 422 6.53 -16.59 -18.94
N GLY A 423 5.70 -15.55 -19.04
CA GLY A 423 5.15 -15.02 -20.29
C GLY A 423 5.76 -13.68 -20.74
N ALA A 424 6.45 -12.97 -19.87
CA ALA A 424 6.97 -11.62 -20.16
C ALA A 424 8.11 -11.70 -21.20
N LYS A 425 7.81 -11.31 -22.42
CA LYS A 425 8.79 -11.26 -23.57
C LYS A 425 9.99 -10.34 -23.32
N LYS A 426 10.03 -9.60 -22.19
CA LYS A 426 11.03 -8.58 -21.86
C LYS A 426 11.70 -8.77 -20.50
N SER A 427 11.52 -9.92 -19.82
CA SER A 427 12.15 -10.14 -18.51
C SER A 427 13.65 -9.88 -18.57
N SER A 428 14.15 -8.96 -17.74
CA SER A 428 15.56 -8.64 -17.60
C SER A 428 16.34 -9.70 -16.81
N LEU A 429 15.66 -10.72 -16.26
CA LEU A 429 16.24 -11.85 -15.51
C LEU A 429 16.96 -12.90 -16.38
N GLY A 430 17.49 -12.53 -17.54
CA GLY A 430 18.34 -13.44 -18.33
C GLY A 430 19.55 -13.90 -17.52
N VAL A 431 19.77 -15.24 -17.43
CA VAL A 431 20.89 -15.87 -16.69
C VAL A 431 22.25 -15.26 -17.04
N GLY A 432 22.44 -14.78 -18.28
CA GLY A 432 23.68 -14.12 -18.71
C GLY A 432 23.97 -12.78 -18.01
N ARG A 433 22.94 -12.07 -17.53
CA ARG A 433 23.12 -10.81 -16.77
C ARG A 433 23.42 -11.05 -15.29
N LEU A 434 22.94 -12.15 -14.73
CA LEU A 434 23.29 -12.57 -13.37
C LEU A 434 24.75 -13.01 -13.25
N LEU A 435 25.36 -13.43 -14.35
CA LEU A 435 26.76 -13.90 -14.40
C LEU A 435 27.76 -12.76 -14.70
N GLY A 436 27.30 -11.52 -14.96
CA GLY A 436 28.16 -10.35 -15.09
C GLY A 436 28.78 -9.90 -13.75
N ALA A 437 29.85 -9.10 -13.79
CA ALA A 437 30.61 -8.66 -12.60
C ALA A 437 29.70 -8.05 -11.50
N ASP A 438 28.64 -7.32 -11.89
CA ASP A 438 27.71 -6.68 -10.95
C ASP A 438 26.71 -7.68 -10.33
N GLY A 439 26.27 -8.70 -11.10
CA GLY A 439 25.44 -9.80 -10.59
C GLY A 439 26.20 -10.68 -9.60
N VAL A 440 27.51 -10.92 -9.81
CA VAL A 440 28.40 -11.60 -8.87
C VAL A 440 28.56 -10.76 -7.58
N GLY A 441 28.63 -9.44 -7.69
CA GLY A 441 28.66 -8.53 -6.55
C GLY A 441 27.38 -8.62 -5.69
N LEU A 442 26.20 -8.68 -6.32
CA LEU A 442 24.92 -8.86 -5.64
C LEU A 442 24.82 -10.25 -4.99
N ALA A 443 25.19 -11.31 -5.72
CA ALA A 443 25.26 -12.68 -5.18
C ALA A 443 26.20 -12.77 -3.97
N GLY A 444 27.34 -12.07 -4.00
CA GLY A 444 28.28 -11.97 -2.88
C GLY A 444 27.70 -11.23 -1.65
N ARG A 445 26.81 -10.24 -1.84
CA ARG A 445 26.11 -9.54 -0.74
C ARG A 445 25.01 -10.42 -0.15
N ILE A 446 24.23 -11.10 -0.98
CA ILE A 446 23.23 -12.08 -0.56
C ILE A 446 23.93 -13.22 0.21
N ALA A 447 25.03 -13.77 -0.30
CA ALA A 447 25.78 -14.83 0.36
C ALA A 447 26.36 -14.39 1.73
N ARG A 448 26.78 -13.13 1.88
CA ARG A 448 27.24 -12.58 3.17
C ARG A 448 26.08 -12.43 4.16
N ALA A 449 24.91 -11.96 3.72
CA ALA A 449 23.71 -11.88 4.54
C ALA A 449 23.25 -13.26 5.03
N VAL A 450 23.27 -14.27 4.13
CA VAL A 450 22.97 -15.68 4.45
C VAL A 450 24.01 -16.27 5.43
N LYS A 451 25.30 -15.95 5.27
CA LYS A 451 26.38 -16.45 6.14
C LYS A 451 26.33 -15.82 7.55
N ALA A 452 25.85 -14.59 7.68
CA ALA A 452 25.63 -13.94 8.97
C ALA A 452 24.55 -14.67 9.79
N ARG A 453 23.54 -15.27 9.13
CA ARG A 453 22.48 -16.09 9.74
C ARG A 453 23.00 -17.36 10.40
N ALA A 454 23.98 -18.04 9.79
CA ALA A 454 24.48 -19.35 10.25
C ALA A 454 25.11 -19.30 11.66
N ARG A 455 25.22 -18.14 12.27
CA ARG A 455 25.89 -17.92 13.57
C ARG A 455 24.93 -17.53 14.72
N GLY A 456 23.60 -17.53 14.54
CA GLY A 456 22.63 -17.16 15.58
C GLY A 456 21.62 -18.26 15.91
N PRO A 457 21.09 -18.34 17.16
CA PRO A 457 20.11 -19.33 17.54
C PRO A 457 18.79 -19.14 16.75
N SER A 458 18.17 -20.26 16.39
CA SER A 458 16.85 -20.32 15.76
C SER A 458 15.79 -19.96 16.83
N SER A 459 15.31 -18.72 16.85
CA SER A 459 14.12 -18.37 17.63
C SER A 459 13.05 -17.79 16.71
N SER A 460 11.81 -18.18 16.97
CA SER A 460 10.58 -17.63 16.34
C SER A 460 10.26 -16.21 16.82
N ASP A 461 11.17 -15.61 17.58
CA ASP A 461 10.99 -14.30 18.19
C ASP A 461 11.60 -13.19 17.33
N LEU A 462 10.88 -12.11 17.13
CA LEU A 462 11.34 -10.86 16.50
C LEU A 462 12.29 -10.06 17.41
N GLY A 463 12.65 -10.60 18.58
CA GLY A 463 13.51 -9.94 19.56
C GLY A 463 14.71 -9.27 18.90
N GLY A 464 14.73 -7.94 18.89
CA GLY A 464 15.74 -7.10 18.27
C GLY A 464 15.46 -6.63 16.83
N ALA A 465 14.29 -6.89 16.23
CA ALA A 465 13.86 -6.24 15.00
C ALA A 465 13.45 -4.80 15.29
N ASP A 466 14.13 -3.85 14.66
CA ASP A 466 13.78 -2.43 14.75
C ASP A 466 13.20 -1.98 13.41
N PHE A 467 11.87 -2.04 13.31
CA PHE A 467 11.17 -1.59 12.11
C PHE A 467 11.23 -0.07 11.91
N SER A 468 11.54 0.73 12.96
CA SER A 468 11.62 2.19 12.86
C SER A 468 12.77 2.66 11.95
N ARG A 469 13.75 1.81 11.71
CA ARG A 469 14.89 2.06 10.81
C ARG A 469 14.67 1.56 9.38
N PHE A 470 13.57 0.84 9.13
CA PHE A 470 13.30 0.33 7.80
C PHE A 470 12.78 1.44 6.89
N GLN A 471 13.45 1.63 5.77
CA GLN A 471 13.02 2.51 4.70
C GLN A 471 13.00 1.71 3.41
N MET A 472 11.81 1.49 2.85
CA MET A 472 11.71 0.85 1.54
C MET A 472 12.30 1.76 0.48
N ALA A 473 13.37 1.31 -0.16
CA ALA A 473 14.04 2.05 -1.22
C ALA A 473 13.50 1.65 -2.60
N PHE A 474 13.16 2.66 -3.40
CA PHE A 474 12.83 2.52 -4.82
C PHE A 474 13.73 3.43 -5.65
N PRO A 475 15.06 3.23 -5.64
CA PRO A 475 15.98 4.19 -6.24
C PRO A 475 15.71 4.36 -7.73
N ALA A 476 15.64 5.63 -8.15
CA ALA A 476 15.45 6.02 -9.53
C ALA A 476 16.36 7.20 -9.91
N ARG A 477 16.88 7.18 -11.12
CA ARG A 477 17.60 8.30 -11.75
C ARG A 477 16.95 8.61 -13.09
N ILE A 478 16.64 9.88 -13.31
CA ILE A 478 16.14 10.35 -14.59
C ILE A 478 17.18 11.21 -15.32
N THR A 479 17.24 11.07 -16.63
CA THR A 479 18.01 11.93 -17.53
C THR A 479 17.09 12.41 -18.64
N LEU A 480 16.82 13.71 -18.67
CA LEU A 480 16.09 14.39 -19.74
C LEU A 480 17.10 14.97 -20.73
N THR A 481 17.00 14.61 -21.99
CA THR A 481 17.84 15.17 -23.06
C THR A 481 16.97 15.98 -24.00
N THR A 482 17.33 17.24 -24.22
CA THR A 482 16.61 18.11 -25.15
C THR A 482 17.12 17.92 -26.60
N ARG A 483 16.33 18.42 -27.57
CA ARG A 483 16.74 18.42 -28.98
C ARG A 483 17.98 19.29 -29.28
N THR A 484 18.27 20.25 -28.39
CA THR A 484 19.48 21.08 -28.46
C THR A 484 20.70 20.42 -27.82
N GLY A 485 20.55 19.22 -27.25
CA GLY A 485 21.61 18.46 -26.60
C GLY A 485 21.82 18.78 -25.10
N ALA A 486 21.04 19.70 -24.50
CA ALA A 486 21.11 19.93 -23.06
C ALA A 486 20.59 18.70 -22.31
N CYS A 487 21.25 18.39 -21.19
CA CYS A 487 20.91 17.23 -20.35
C CYS A 487 20.63 17.68 -18.92
N PHE A 488 19.49 17.25 -18.37
CA PHE A 488 19.09 17.49 -16.99
C PHE A 488 18.96 16.15 -16.26
N ARG A 489 19.60 16.00 -15.10
CA ARG A 489 19.69 14.75 -14.37
C ARG A 489 19.33 14.95 -12.91
N ALA A 490 18.51 14.04 -12.38
CA ALA A 490 18.25 13.98 -10.96
C ALA A 490 18.14 12.52 -10.49
N ARG A 491 18.25 12.31 -9.19
CA ARG A 491 18.16 10.99 -8.55
C ARG A 491 17.45 11.10 -7.21
N GLN A 492 16.58 10.13 -6.94
CA GLN A 492 15.94 9.92 -5.64
C GLN A 492 16.00 8.44 -5.30
N ASP A 493 16.45 8.10 -4.08
CA ASP A 493 16.62 6.71 -3.68
C ASP A 493 15.47 6.21 -2.78
N VAL A 494 14.93 7.10 -1.94
CA VAL A 494 13.85 6.83 -0.98
C VAL A 494 12.74 7.87 -1.19
N PRO A 495 11.46 7.47 -1.29
CA PRO A 495 10.35 8.41 -1.48
C PRO A 495 10.27 9.46 -0.34
N GLU A 496 9.88 10.70 -0.64
CA GLU A 496 9.74 11.74 0.38
C GLU A 496 8.71 11.39 1.47
N GLY A 497 7.69 10.61 1.15
CA GLY A 497 6.70 10.11 2.10
C GLY A 497 7.12 8.83 2.85
N ALA A 498 8.37 8.40 2.79
CA ALA A 498 8.88 7.28 3.56
C ALA A 498 9.30 7.69 4.98
N PRO A 499 9.23 6.77 5.97
CA PRO A 499 9.65 7.05 7.34
C PRO A 499 11.08 7.60 7.42
N GLY A 500 11.28 8.61 8.26
CA GLY A 500 12.59 9.25 8.46
C GLY A 500 12.98 10.29 7.41
N GLN A 501 12.17 10.53 6.38
CA GLN A 501 12.34 11.63 5.45
C GLN A 501 11.85 12.94 6.06
N ALA A 502 12.52 14.07 5.74
CA ALA A 502 12.22 15.37 6.31
C ALA A 502 10.77 15.82 6.03
N ARG A 503 10.23 15.47 4.87
CA ARG A 503 8.88 15.85 4.43
C ARG A 503 7.79 14.80 4.69
N TYR A 504 8.07 13.79 5.48
CA TYR A 504 7.20 12.63 5.73
C TYR A 504 5.73 12.99 6.00
N LEU A 505 5.48 13.90 6.96
CA LEU A 505 4.12 14.35 7.29
C LEU A 505 3.61 15.43 6.33
N GLU A 506 4.49 16.29 5.81
CA GLU A 506 4.11 17.33 4.86
C GLU A 506 3.50 16.76 3.59
N VAL A 507 4.03 15.63 3.08
CA VAL A 507 3.49 14.94 1.90
C VAL A 507 2.01 14.61 2.07
N VAL A 508 1.61 14.16 3.26
CA VAL A 508 0.21 13.81 3.57
C VAL A 508 -0.69 15.04 3.58
N GLU A 509 -0.22 16.13 4.21
CA GLU A 509 -0.99 17.38 4.28
C GLU A 509 -1.12 18.05 2.91
N GLU A 510 -0.03 18.10 2.14
CA GLU A 510 -0.04 18.60 0.76
C GLU A 510 -1.02 17.82 -0.12
N LYS A 511 -1.04 16.48 0.05
CA LYS A 511 -1.97 15.62 -0.65
C LYS A 511 -3.43 15.97 -0.31
N LEU A 512 -3.77 16.13 0.98
CA LEU A 512 -5.14 16.54 1.35
C LEU A 512 -5.50 17.90 0.77
N ARG A 513 -4.61 18.90 0.83
CA ARG A 513 -4.82 20.22 0.22
C ARG A 513 -5.06 20.10 -1.29
N THR A 514 -4.29 19.26 -1.95
CA THR A 514 -4.37 19.06 -3.40
C THR A 514 -5.68 18.39 -3.82
N GLU A 515 -6.05 17.31 -3.14
CA GLU A 515 -7.15 16.46 -3.58
C GLU A 515 -8.52 16.91 -3.02
N ALA A 516 -8.56 17.45 -1.82
CA ALA A 516 -9.77 17.92 -1.17
C ALA A 516 -9.98 19.44 -1.24
N GLY A 517 -8.95 20.21 -1.60
CA GLY A 517 -8.96 21.68 -1.52
C GLY A 517 -10.07 22.34 -2.31
N GLU A 518 -10.40 21.85 -3.52
CA GLU A 518 -11.51 22.39 -4.30
C GLU A 518 -12.87 22.13 -3.65
N ALA A 519 -13.02 20.95 -3.04
CA ALA A 519 -14.28 20.53 -2.45
C ALA A 519 -14.53 21.19 -1.09
N LEU A 520 -13.50 21.27 -0.25
CA LEU A 520 -13.59 21.77 1.13
C LEU A 520 -13.28 23.28 1.25
N GLY A 521 -12.57 23.85 0.28
CA GLY A 521 -11.95 25.17 0.38
C GLY A 521 -10.82 25.21 1.42
N GLU A 522 -9.96 26.24 1.39
CA GLU A 522 -8.86 26.38 2.35
C GLU A 522 -9.30 26.31 3.83
N PRO A 523 -10.40 26.98 4.26
CA PRO A 523 -10.87 26.86 5.63
C PRO A 523 -11.35 25.46 6.00
N GLY A 524 -11.96 24.73 5.06
CA GLY A 524 -12.40 23.35 5.26
C GLY A 524 -11.22 22.39 5.40
N VAL A 525 -10.23 22.51 4.54
CA VAL A 525 -8.98 21.73 4.64
C VAL A 525 -8.27 22.00 5.97
N ALA A 526 -8.17 23.26 6.38
CA ALA A 526 -7.54 23.61 7.66
C ALA A 526 -8.28 22.96 8.85
N ARG A 527 -9.62 22.99 8.85
CA ARG A 527 -10.42 22.30 9.89
C ARG A 527 -10.23 20.80 9.86
N ALA A 528 -10.27 20.18 8.68
CA ALA A 528 -10.05 18.74 8.54
C ALA A 528 -8.67 18.32 9.05
N LEU A 529 -7.61 19.05 8.68
CA LEU A 529 -6.25 18.79 9.20
C LEU A 529 -6.17 18.97 10.71
N SER A 530 -6.80 20.01 11.26
CA SER A 530 -6.83 20.23 12.72
C SER A 530 -7.53 19.06 13.44
N ALA A 531 -8.72 18.67 12.98
CA ALA A 531 -9.47 17.55 13.56
C ALA A 531 -8.71 16.21 13.48
N MET A 532 -7.95 15.98 12.40
CA MET A 532 -7.17 14.76 12.23
C MET A 532 -5.84 14.76 13.03
N ARG A 533 -5.25 15.94 13.30
CA ARG A 533 -4.05 16.06 14.16
C ARG A 533 -4.39 15.90 15.64
N SER A 534 -5.55 16.39 16.05
CA SER A 534 -6.09 16.27 17.41
C SER A 534 -7.29 15.33 17.42
N VAL A 535 -7.14 14.18 16.78
CA VAL A 535 -8.24 13.24 16.55
C VAL A 535 -8.86 12.75 17.85
N GLU A 536 -8.12 12.69 18.94
CA GLU A 536 -8.58 12.28 20.26
C GLU A 536 -9.50 13.31 20.94
N ASP A 537 -9.49 14.54 20.46
CA ASP A 537 -10.28 15.65 21.01
C ASP A 537 -11.64 15.84 20.30
N VAL A 538 -11.91 15.04 19.27
CA VAL A 538 -13.14 15.11 18.49
C VAL A 538 -13.88 13.77 18.49
N THR A 539 -15.17 13.79 18.22
CA THR A 539 -15.94 12.56 18.00
C THR A 539 -15.72 12.02 16.58
N VAL A 540 -15.99 10.73 16.36
CA VAL A 540 -15.92 10.14 15.01
C VAL A 540 -16.84 10.87 14.04
N SER A 541 -18.05 11.26 14.47
CA SER A 541 -19.00 12.01 13.65
C SER A 541 -18.48 13.40 13.26
N GLU A 542 -17.84 14.12 14.18
CA GLU A 542 -17.20 15.41 13.89
C GLU A 542 -16.04 15.26 12.92
N LEU A 543 -15.18 14.24 13.11
CA LEU A 543 -14.09 13.93 12.23
C LEU A 543 -14.57 13.67 10.79
N VAL A 544 -15.59 12.83 10.64
CA VAL A 544 -16.19 12.49 9.34
C VAL A 544 -16.83 13.72 8.70
N ALA A 545 -17.54 14.53 9.48
CA ALA A 545 -18.16 15.76 8.97
C ALA A 545 -17.13 16.76 8.42
N GLN A 546 -15.93 16.86 9.03
CA GLN A 546 -14.85 17.72 8.52
C GLN A 546 -14.22 17.16 7.23
N ALA A 547 -14.34 15.87 6.98
CA ALA A 547 -13.80 15.21 5.78
C ALA A 547 -14.73 15.26 4.56
N CYS A 548 -15.97 15.73 4.71
CA CYS A 548 -16.99 15.72 3.66
C CYS A 548 -17.24 17.11 3.06
N TRP A 549 -17.50 17.17 1.76
CA TRP A 549 -18.00 18.38 1.12
C TRP A 549 -19.52 18.50 1.34
N GLY A 550 -20.01 19.72 1.46
CA GLY A 550 -21.44 20.01 1.50
C GLY A 550 -22.15 19.78 2.83
N LEU A 551 -21.47 19.30 3.86
CA LEU A 551 -22.00 19.29 5.21
C LEU A 551 -21.72 20.64 5.89
N ALA A 552 -22.78 21.31 6.35
CA ALA A 552 -22.62 22.42 7.28
C ALA A 552 -21.92 21.91 8.55
N ALA A 553 -20.99 22.69 9.08
CA ALA A 553 -20.39 22.36 10.38
C ALA A 553 -21.52 22.08 11.39
N PRO A 554 -21.41 21.03 12.23
CA PRO A 554 -22.39 20.82 13.29
C PRO A 554 -22.48 22.09 14.15
N PRO A 555 -23.66 22.47 14.64
CA PRO A 555 -23.78 23.65 15.49
C PRO A 555 -22.83 23.48 16.69
N ALA A 556 -22.03 24.50 16.96
CA ALA A 556 -21.17 24.55 18.13
C ALA A 556 -22.03 24.29 19.37
N ARG A 557 -21.65 23.26 20.16
CA ARG A 557 -22.31 22.94 21.44
C ARG A 557 -21.99 23.96 22.49
#